data_5e45cddb061fd861b56016c2a46b162c
#
_entry.id   5e45cddb061fd861b56016c2a46b162c
#
_cell.length_a   1.000
_cell.length_b   1.000
_cell.length_c   1.000
_cell.angle_alpha   90.00
_cell.angle_beta   90.00
_cell.angle_gamma   90.00
#
_symmetry.space_group_name_H-M   'P 1'
#
loop_
_entity.id
_entity.type
_entity.pdbx_description
1 polymer ?
#
loop_
_entity_poly.entity_id
_entity_poly.type
_entity_poly.pdbx_seq_one_letter_code
_entity_poly.pdbx_strand_id
1 'polypeptide(L)'
;LKNYKKFVSSPINENWTKHRFDEWLKERGESNIQLKNSEDATTFLSSFWSTDTSVFWSEKYADAIYALLPDNAAKQIVVWNPGCAKGAETYSLACVLKKRYPDAKIRLYAQDVDLLNVSNAPSLKVSEDYANTWLSPYLSKTANGSLTFSQEIKDSIMFEYHDCTNTNSLPNADLILCRDLLSFLPADVQNNVLLDF
;
A
#
# COMPACT_ATOMS: atom_id res chain seq x y z
N LEU A 1 -7.90 21.38 -6.14
CA LEU A 1 -7.97 20.09 -5.47
C LEU A 1 -8.45 20.22 -4.03
N LYS A 2 -7.84 21.11 -3.22
CA LYS A 2 -8.19 21.29 -1.80
C LYS A 2 -9.68 21.57 -1.57
N ASN A 3 -10.31 22.43 -2.39
CA ASN A 3 -11.70 22.83 -2.21
C ASN A 3 -12.70 21.70 -2.56
N TYR A 4 -12.37 20.83 -3.49
CA TYR A 4 -13.29 19.79 -3.99
C TYR A 4 -13.09 18.43 -3.34
N LYS A 5 -11.83 18.05 -3.07
CA LYS A 5 -11.46 16.72 -2.58
C LYS A 5 -10.66 16.75 -1.28
N LYS A 6 -10.48 17.96 -0.70
CA LYS A 6 -9.65 18.18 0.49
C LYS A 6 -8.22 17.61 0.34
N PHE A 7 -7.77 17.40 -0.88
CA PHE A 7 -6.43 16.88 -1.17
C PHE A 7 -5.37 17.83 -0.63
N VAL A 8 -4.42 17.29 0.14
CA VAL A 8 -3.35 18.04 0.77
C VAL A 8 -2.06 17.87 -0.04
N SER A 9 -1.49 19.00 -0.51
CA SER A 9 -0.17 18.98 -1.11
C SER A 9 0.89 18.84 -0.02
N SER A 10 1.82 17.92 -0.20
CA SER A 10 2.92 17.62 0.72
C SER A 10 4.20 17.32 -0.07
N PRO A 11 5.38 17.34 0.57
CA PRO A 11 6.63 16.95 -0.10
C PRO A 11 6.58 15.57 -0.75
N ILE A 12 5.77 14.66 -0.20
CA ILE A 12 5.64 13.28 -0.70
C ILE A 12 4.93 13.25 -2.06
N ASN A 13 3.87 14.07 -2.23
CA ASN A 13 3.05 14.06 -3.45
C ASN A 13 3.35 15.21 -4.41
N GLU A 14 4.30 16.09 -4.08
CA GLU A 14 4.59 17.29 -4.87
C GLU A 14 5.06 16.96 -6.30
N ASN A 15 5.98 16.02 -6.44
CA ASN A 15 6.52 15.63 -7.74
C ASN A 15 5.43 15.02 -8.63
N TRP A 16 4.59 14.15 -8.06
CA TRP A 16 3.44 13.62 -8.78
C TRP A 16 2.48 14.74 -9.18
N THR A 17 2.15 15.65 -8.26
CA THR A 17 1.20 16.75 -8.53
C THR A 17 1.69 17.64 -9.66
N LYS A 18 3.00 17.94 -9.71
CA LYS A 18 3.61 18.71 -10.80
C LYS A 18 3.50 17.97 -12.14
N HIS A 19 3.91 16.69 -12.15
CA HIS A 19 3.83 15.88 -13.37
C HIS A 19 2.40 15.74 -13.89
N ARG A 20 1.45 15.47 -12.98
CA ARG A 20 0.02 15.37 -13.34
C ARG A 20 -0.55 16.70 -13.84
N PHE A 21 -0.09 17.82 -13.30
CA PHE A 21 -0.48 19.14 -13.80
C PHE A 21 0.01 19.36 -15.25
N ASP A 22 1.22 18.95 -15.57
CA ASP A 22 1.76 19.06 -16.93
C ASP A 22 0.98 18.18 -17.93
N GLU A 23 0.55 16.98 -17.52
CA GLU A 23 -0.34 16.13 -18.31
C GLU A 23 -1.71 16.77 -18.50
N TRP A 24 -2.30 17.27 -17.42
CA TRP A 24 -3.60 17.95 -17.43
C TRP A 24 -3.62 19.15 -18.36
N LEU A 25 -2.54 19.92 -18.34
CA LEU A 25 -2.34 21.06 -19.25
C LEU A 25 -2.31 20.61 -20.72
N LYS A 26 -1.61 19.52 -21.03
CA LYS A 26 -1.58 18.94 -22.37
C LYS A 26 -2.94 18.41 -22.82
N GLU A 27 -3.68 17.78 -21.91
CA GLU A 27 -5.02 17.20 -22.21
C GLU A 27 -6.06 18.28 -22.44
N ARG A 28 -6.05 19.38 -21.72
CA ARG A 28 -7.12 20.39 -21.69
C ARG A 28 -6.78 21.74 -22.29
N GLY A 29 -5.52 22.03 -22.48
CA GLY A 29 -5.00 23.33 -22.93
C GLY A 29 -5.10 24.43 -21.84
N GLU A 30 -4.37 25.52 -22.03
CA GLU A 30 -4.24 26.59 -21.04
C GLU A 30 -5.56 27.23 -20.61
N SER A 31 -6.54 27.31 -21.50
CA SER A 31 -7.84 27.93 -21.24
C SER A 31 -8.76 27.09 -20.34
N ASN A 32 -8.48 25.80 -20.16
CA ASN A 32 -9.35 24.86 -19.43
C ASN A 32 -8.64 24.12 -18.29
N ILE A 33 -7.51 24.62 -17.81
CA ILE A 33 -6.72 23.98 -16.75
C ILE A 33 -7.40 24.02 -15.38
N GLN A 34 -8.31 24.94 -15.14
CA GLN A 34 -8.98 25.08 -13.85
C GLN A 34 -9.95 23.92 -13.58
N LEU A 35 -9.88 23.38 -12.39
CA LEU A 35 -10.87 22.42 -11.90
C LEU A 35 -12.17 23.16 -11.58
N LYS A 36 -13.24 22.89 -12.32
CA LYS A 36 -14.52 23.61 -12.21
C LYS A 36 -15.47 22.97 -11.20
N ASN A 37 -15.29 21.70 -10.90
CA ASN A 37 -16.18 20.91 -10.03
C ASN A 37 -15.46 19.72 -9.40
N SER A 38 -16.19 18.94 -8.59
CA SER A 38 -15.67 17.75 -7.92
C SER A 38 -15.32 16.60 -8.87
N GLU A 39 -15.98 16.54 -10.05
CA GLU A 39 -15.71 15.54 -11.09
C GLU A 39 -14.37 15.78 -11.77
N ASP A 40 -14.08 17.03 -12.12
CA ASP A 40 -12.75 17.42 -12.63
C ASP A 40 -11.65 17.04 -11.62
N ALA A 41 -11.87 17.29 -10.33
CA ALA A 41 -10.92 16.93 -9.28
C ALA A 41 -10.76 15.41 -9.14
N THR A 42 -11.84 14.63 -9.31
CA THR A 42 -11.77 13.16 -9.34
C THR A 42 -10.95 12.68 -10.54
N THR A 43 -11.21 13.24 -11.73
CA THR A 43 -10.47 12.90 -12.95
C THR A 43 -9.00 13.27 -12.83
N PHE A 44 -8.69 14.44 -12.26
CA PHE A 44 -7.30 14.83 -12.01
C PHE A 44 -6.58 13.83 -11.10
N LEU A 45 -7.25 13.36 -10.05
CA LEU A 45 -6.69 12.45 -9.06
C LEU A 45 -6.78 10.97 -9.45
N SER A 46 -7.46 10.61 -10.55
CA SER A 46 -7.70 9.21 -10.93
C SER A 46 -6.45 8.39 -11.20
N SER A 47 -5.33 9.05 -11.53
CA SER A 47 -4.02 8.42 -11.74
C SER A 47 -3.06 8.62 -10.55
N PHE A 48 -3.57 9.10 -9.41
CA PHE A 48 -2.72 9.29 -8.26
C PHE A 48 -2.41 7.96 -7.56
N TRP A 49 -1.13 7.69 -7.45
CA TRP A 49 -0.55 6.66 -6.58
C TRP A 49 0.79 7.13 -6.04
N SER A 50 1.14 6.62 -4.89
CA SER A 50 2.53 6.68 -4.43
C SER A 50 3.44 6.02 -5.46
N THR A 51 4.64 6.55 -5.66
CA THR A 51 5.65 6.00 -6.57
C THR A 51 5.97 4.53 -6.30
N ASP A 52 5.74 4.08 -5.06
CA ASP A 52 6.05 2.74 -4.60
C ASP A 52 4.85 1.77 -4.58
N THR A 53 3.66 2.24 -4.95
CA THR A 53 2.39 1.49 -4.83
C THR A 53 2.40 0.13 -5.53
N SER A 54 3.13 -0.03 -6.64
CA SER A 54 3.15 -1.25 -7.45
C SER A 54 4.51 -1.93 -7.48
N VAL A 55 5.43 -1.53 -6.62
CA VAL A 55 6.81 -2.01 -6.61
C VAL A 55 7.08 -2.78 -5.32
N PHE A 56 7.62 -3.99 -5.44
CA PHE A 56 8.12 -4.72 -4.28
C PHE A 56 9.36 -4.02 -3.72
N TRP A 57 9.58 -4.18 -2.42
CA TRP A 57 10.73 -3.60 -1.76
C TRP A 57 12.05 -4.10 -2.35
N SER A 58 13.02 -3.20 -2.49
CA SER A 58 14.39 -3.61 -2.75
C SER A 58 14.94 -4.41 -1.56
N GLU A 59 15.93 -5.27 -1.80
CA GLU A 59 16.59 -6.04 -0.73
C GLU A 59 17.10 -5.13 0.37
N LYS A 60 17.76 -4.02 -0.01
CA LYS A 60 18.27 -3.02 0.94
C LYS A 60 17.16 -2.45 1.83
N TYR A 61 15.98 -2.17 1.26
CA TYR A 61 14.86 -1.65 2.03
C TYR A 61 14.26 -2.73 2.94
N ALA A 62 14.10 -3.95 2.42
CA ALA A 62 13.63 -5.09 3.19
C ALA A 62 14.55 -5.40 4.38
N ASP A 63 15.86 -5.36 4.19
CA ASP A 63 16.86 -5.57 5.26
C ASP A 63 16.83 -4.43 6.29
N ALA A 64 16.60 -3.19 5.86
CA ALA A 64 16.44 -2.06 6.79
C ALA A 64 15.19 -2.26 7.69
N ILE A 65 14.05 -2.64 7.09
CA ILE A 65 12.83 -2.95 7.86
C ILE A 65 13.08 -4.15 8.80
N TYR A 66 13.71 -5.22 8.32
CA TYR A 66 14.06 -6.38 9.13
C TYR A 66 14.88 -5.99 10.38
N ALA A 67 15.85 -5.10 10.21
CA ALA A 67 16.70 -4.64 11.30
C ALA A 67 15.97 -3.73 12.32
N LEU A 68 14.93 -3.04 11.90
CA LEU A 68 14.12 -2.18 12.77
C LEU A 68 13.09 -2.97 13.59
N LEU A 69 12.70 -4.17 13.12
CA LEU A 69 11.73 -4.99 13.84
C LEU A 69 12.31 -5.52 15.15
N PRO A 70 11.63 -5.34 16.30
CA PRO A 70 12.11 -5.79 17.60
C PRO A 70 12.17 -7.31 17.68
N ASP A 71 12.91 -7.84 18.67
CA ASP A 71 12.79 -9.25 19.05
C ASP A 71 11.40 -9.48 19.65
N ASN A 72 10.72 -10.53 19.18
CA ASN A 72 9.40 -10.89 19.65
C ASN A 72 9.28 -12.42 19.71
N ALA A 73 8.96 -12.95 20.90
CA ALA A 73 8.74 -14.37 21.14
C ALA A 73 7.26 -14.78 21.08
N ALA A 74 6.38 -13.88 20.62
CA ALA A 74 4.96 -14.17 20.52
C ALA A 74 4.69 -15.27 19.47
N LYS A 75 3.76 -16.15 19.77
CA LYS A 75 3.33 -17.20 18.83
C LYS A 75 2.52 -16.66 17.66
N GLN A 76 1.99 -15.45 17.79
CA GLN A 76 1.23 -14.77 16.75
C GLN A 76 1.62 -13.30 16.74
N ILE A 77 1.74 -12.74 15.55
CA ILE A 77 2.00 -11.32 15.31
C ILE A 77 0.89 -10.79 14.41
N VAL A 78 0.20 -9.77 14.91
CA VAL A 78 -0.90 -9.10 14.21
C VAL A 78 -0.38 -7.80 13.60
N VAL A 79 -0.61 -7.62 12.32
CA VAL A 79 -0.12 -6.46 11.57
C VAL A 79 -1.28 -5.80 10.85
N TRP A 80 -1.30 -4.48 10.87
CA TRP A 80 -2.25 -3.69 10.11
C TRP A 80 -1.52 -2.88 9.03
N ASN A 81 -1.97 -2.99 7.78
CA ASN A 81 -1.44 -2.26 6.64
C ASN A 81 -2.58 -1.51 5.93
N PRO A 82 -2.98 -0.33 6.46
CA PRO A 82 -3.97 0.52 5.80
C PRO A 82 -3.40 1.17 4.53
N GLY A 83 -4.23 1.29 3.49
CA GLY A 83 -3.81 1.82 2.20
C GLY A 83 -2.90 0.87 1.43
N CYS A 84 -3.19 -0.43 1.47
CA CYS A 84 -2.35 -1.48 0.88
C CYS A 84 -2.26 -1.43 -0.66
N ALA A 85 -3.11 -0.65 -1.31
CA ALA A 85 -3.19 -0.53 -2.76
C ALA A 85 -3.20 -1.91 -3.46
N LYS A 86 -2.31 -2.14 -4.43
CA LYS A 86 -2.23 -3.40 -5.19
C LYS A 86 -1.53 -4.54 -4.42
N GLY A 87 -1.11 -4.33 -3.19
CA GLY A 87 -0.54 -5.35 -2.32
C GLY A 87 0.97 -5.59 -2.45
N ALA A 88 1.70 -4.88 -3.32
CA ALA A 88 3.15 -5.11 -3.47
C ALA A 88 3.93 -4.87 -2.16
N GLU A 89 3.61 -3.81 -1.45
CA GLU A 89 4.16 -3.50 -0.13
C GLU A 89 3.76 -4.58 0.91
N THR A 90 2.50 -4.95 0.91
CA THR A 90 1.94 -5.97 1.81
C THR A 90 2.68 -7.31 1.70
N TYR A 91 2.88 -7.78 0.47
CA TYR A 91 3.62 -9.01 0.23
C TYR A 91 5.10 -8.91 0.62
N SER A 92 5.73 -7.76 0.37
CA SER A 92 7.10 -7.50 0.79
C SER A 92 7.22 -7.55 2.31
N LEU A 93 6.29 -6.89 3.03
CA LEU A 93 6.22 -6.93 4.48
C LEU A 93 6.00 -8.35 5.01
N ALA A 94 5.07 -9.12 4.42
CA ALA A 94 4.81 -10.50 4.84
C ALA A 94 6.07 -11.37 4.74
N CYS A 95 6.86 -11.22 3.67
CA CYS A 95 8.12 -11.93 3.50
C CYS A 95 9.17 -11.52 4.56
N VAL A 96 9.29 -10.22 4.86
CA VAL A 96 10.19 -9.71 5.91
C VAL A 96 9.78 -10.24 7.28
N LEU A 97 8.49 -10.20 7.60
CA LEU A 97 7.96 -10.73 8.87
C LEU A 97 8.19 -12.23 9.00
N LYS A 98 7.98 -13.00 7.94
CA LYS A 98 8.27 -14.44 7.94
C LYS A 98 9.76 -14.74 8.14
N LYS A 99 10.66 -13.94 7.53
CA LYS A 99 12.09 -14.00 7.74
C LYS A 99 12.48 -13.69 9.20
N ARG A 100 11.84 -12.66 9.79
CA ARG A 100 12.16 -12.17 11.14
C ARG A 100 11.61 -13.05 12.25
N TYR A 101 10.42 -13.61 12.04
CA TYR A 101 9.67 -14.38 13.02
C TYR A 101 9.23 -15.74 12.43
N PRO A 102 10.18 -16.64 12.14
CA PRO A 102 9.90 -17.87 11.40
C PRO A 102 8.91 -18.82 12.10
N ASP A 103 8.88 -18.77 13.44
CA ASP A 103 8.04 -19.63 14.27
C ASP A 103 6.69 -18.97 14.65
N ALA A 104 6.52 -17.70 14.36
CA ALA A 104 5.28 -16.98 14.65
C ALA A 104 4.25 -17.13 13.52
N LYS A 105 2.99 -17.20 13.90
CA LYS A 105 1.87 -17.06 12.97
C LYS A 105 1.67 -15.58 12.64
N ILE A 106 1.96 -15.19 11.41
CA ILE A 106 1.69 -13.82 10.93
C ILE A 106 0.22 -13.70 10.54
N ARG A 107 -0.43 -12.63 10.99
CA ARG A 107 -1.75 -12.20 10.55
C ARG A 107 -1.67 -10.75 10.11
N LEU A 108 -1.66 -10.53 8.80
CA LEU A 108 -1.53 -9.22 8.20
C LEU A 108 -2.87 -8.79 7.59
N TYR A 109 -3.49 -7.78 8.17
CA TYR A 109 -4.71 -7.16 7.67
C TYR A 109 -4.33 -6.02 6.72
N ALA A 110 -4.53 -6.25 5.44
CA ALA A 110 -4.23 -5.30 4.37
C ALA A 110 -5.53 -4.67 3.87
N GLN A 111 -5.68 -3.39 4.06
CA GLN A 111 -6.95 -2.70 3.81
C GLN A 111 -6.79 -1.54 2.83
N ASP A 112 -7.78 -1.36 1.97
CA ASP A 112 -7.83 -0.26 1.00
C ASP A 112 -9.29 0.14 0.74
N VAL A 113 -9.51 1.40 0.34
CA VAL A 113 -10.83 1.92 -0.06
C VAL A 113 -11.18 1.58 -1.51
N ASP A 114 -10.22 1.13 -2.31
CA ASP A 114 -10.44 0.70 -3.68
C ASP A 114 -10.73 -0.80 -3.73
N LEU A 115 -12.00 -1.13 -3.99
CA LEU A 115 -12.45 -2.52 -4.13
C LEU A 115 -11.70 -3.31 -5.22
N LEU A 116 -11.23 -2.65 -6.29
CA LEU A 116 -10.44 -3.30 -7.33
C LEU A 116 -9.05 -3.67 -6.82
N ASN A 117 -8.43 -2.83 -6.01
CA ASN A 117 -7.19 -3.15 -5.34
C ASN A 117 -7.35 -4.39 -4.46
N VAL A 118 -8.33 -4.35 -3.56
CA VAL A 118 -8.61 -5.42 -2.59
C VAL A 118 -8.93 -6.76 -3.28
N SER A 119 -9.73 -6.74 -4.35
CA SER A 119 -10.13 -7.95 -5.07
C SER A 119 -9.00 -8.55 -5.92
N ASN A 120 -8.08 -7.72 -6.42
CA ASN A 120 -6.99 -8.19 -7.28
C ASN A 120 -5.71 -8.56 -6.51
N ALA A 121 -5.46 -7.94 -5.35
CA ALA A 121 -4.26 -8.15 -4.57
C ALA A 121 -3.99 -9.63 -4.19
N PRO A 122 -5.00 -10.47 -3.80
CA PRO A 122 -4.76 -11.88 -3.52
C PRO A 122 -4.21 -12.68 -4.71
N SER A 123 -4.48 -12.21 -5.93
CA SER A 123 -4.07 -12.84 -7.19
C SER A 123 -2.87 -12.13 -7.84
N LEU A 124 -2.11 -11.35 -7.07
CA LEU A 124 -0.98 -10.58 -7.58
C LEU A 124 0.02 -11.48 -8.29
N LYS A 125 0.26 -11.17 -9.56
CA LYS A 125 1.27 -11.84 -10.38
C LYS A 125 2.63 -11.21 -10.14
N VAL A 126 3.65 -12.04 -10.04
CA VAL A 126 5.04 -11.63 -9.86
C VAL A 126 5.76 -11.75 -11.20
N SER A 127 6.47 -10.69 -11.61
CA SER A 127 7.31 -10.74 -12.82
C SER A 127 8.45 -11.76 -12.64
N GLU A 128 8.87 -12.41 -13.72
CA GLU A 128 10.04 -13.30 -13.74
C GLU A 128 11.33 -12.59 -13.30
N ASP A 129 11.40 -11.26 -13.39
CA ASP A 129 12.53 -10.46 -12.91
C ASP A 129 12.81 -10.65 -11.40
N TYR A 130 11.79 -11.05 -10.65
CA TYR A 130 11.91 -11.31 -9.21
C TYR A 130 12.33 -12.74 -8.86
N ALA A 131 12.46 -13.64 -9.85
CA ALA A 131 12.83 -15.03 -9.62
C ALA A 131 14.18 -15.22 -8.92
N ASN A 132 15.12 -14.28 -9.10
CA ASN A 132 16.46 -14.32 -8.54
C ASN A 132 16.73 -13.17 -7.56
N THR A 133 15.71 -12.66 -6.90
CA THR A 133 15.82 -11.61 -5.89
C THR A 133 15.65 -12.19 -4.47
N TRP A 134 15.71 -11.33 -3.47
CA TRP A 134 15.47 -11.69 -2.07
C TRP A 134 14.06 -12.28 -1.84
N LEU A 135 13.11 -12.07 -2.77
CA LEU A 135 11.76 -12.64 -2.73
C LEU A 135 11.74 -14.13 -3.15
N SER A 136 12.75 -14.60 -3.84
CA SER A 136 12.79 -15.96 -4.41
C SER A 136 12.38 -17.09 -3.46
N PRO A 137 12.81 -17.10 -2.17
CA PRO A 137 12.40 -18.15 -1.22
C PRO A 137 10.89 -18.19 -0.91
N TYR A 138 10.18 -17.09 -1.20
CA TYR A 138 8.75 -16.92 -0.91
C TYR A 138 7.87 -17.07 -2.15
N LEU A 139 8.48 -17.35 -3.30
CA LEU A 139 7.77 -17.50 -4.57
C LEU A 139 7.53 -18.98 -4.91
N SER A 140 6.49 -19.23 -5.68
CA SER A 140 6.16 -20.53 -6.26
C SER A 140 5.68 -20.35 -7.69
N LYS A 141 5.75 -21.44 -8.49
CA LYS A 141 5.19 -21.45 -9.84
C LYS A 141 3.76 -21.95 -9.81
N THR A 142 2.89 -21.27 -10.53
CA THR A 142 1.53 -21.72 -10.79
C THR A 142 1.53 -22.88 -11.81
N ALA A 143 0.40 -23.54 -12.01
CA ALA A 143 0.26 -24.64 -12.97
C ALA A 143 0.60 -24.21 -14.42
N ASN A 144 0.41 -22.94 -14.76
CA ASN A 144 0.78 -22.38 -16.08
C ASN A 144 2.21 -21.82 -16.13
N GLY A 145 3.02 -22.04 -15.10
CA GLY A 145 4.43 -21.63 -15.02
C GLY A 145 4.68 -20.19 -14.56
N SER A 146 3.66 -19.37 -14.36
CA SER A 146 3.83 -17.98 -13.89
C SER A 146 4.24 -17.96 -12.41
N LEU A 147 5.04 -16.93 -12.01
CA LEU A 147 5.41 -16.74 -10.62
C LEU A 147 4.26 -16.13 -9.80
N THR A 148 4.14 -16.58 -8.57
CA THR A 148 3.23 -16.07 -7.55
C THR A 148 3.87 -16.26 -6.17
N PHE A 149 3.32 -15.62 -5.13
CA PHE A 149 3.75 -15.92 -3.76
C PHE A 149 3.31 -17.32 -3.34
N SER A 150 4.10 -17.95 -2.45
CA SER A 150 3.77 -19.25 -1.86
C SER A 150 2.45 -19.18 -1.11
N GLN A 151 1.78 -20.32 -0.95
CA GLN A 151 0.51 -20.40 -0.23
C GLN A 151 0.67 -19.94 1.23
N GLU A 152 1.79 -20.27 1.87
CA GLU A 152 2.11 -19.83 3.23
C GLU A 152 2.08 -18.30 3.38
N ILE A 153 2.70 -17.57 2.44
CA ILE A 153 2.69 -16.10 2.43
C ILE A 153 1.26 -15.59 2.20
N LYS A 154 0.55 -16.14 1.23
CA LYS A 154 -0.84 -15.75 0.94
C LYS A 154 -1.78 -15.95 2.13
N ASP A 155 -1.66 -17.08 2.82
CA ASP A 155 -2.48 -17.42 3.99
C ASP A 155 -2.20 -16.51 5.21
N SER A 156 -1.08 -15.81 5.20
CA SER A 156 -0.75 -14.83 6.24
C SER A 156 -1.43 -13.47 6.05
N ILE A 157 -2.02 -13.21 4.87
CA ILE A 157 -2.56 -11.90 4.49
C ILE A 157 -4.08 -11.99 4.29
N MET A 158 -4.80 -11.06 4.86
CA MET A 158 -6.22 -10.82 4.63
C MET A 158 -6.39 -9.47 3.97
N PHE A 159 -6.88 -9.47 2.72
CA PHE A 159 -7.21 -8.24 2.00
C PHE A 159 -8.67 -7.89 2.22
N GLU A 160 -8.93 -6.68 2.73
CA GLU A 160 -10.26 -6.24 3.13
C GLU A 160 -10.54 -4.82 2.67
N TYR A 161 -11.79 -4.55 2.30
CA TYR A 161 -12.24 -3.18 2.07
C TYR A 161 -12.38 -2.46 3.42
N HIS A 162 -11.68 -1.35 3.57
CA HIS A 162 -11.83 -0.47 4.72
C HIS A 162 -11.38 0.95 4.37
N ASP A 163 -12.16 1.93 4.81
CA ASP A 163 -11.77 3.34 4.82
C ASP A 163 -11.16 3.67 6.19
N CYS A 164 -9.86 3.94 6.21
CA CYS A 164 -9.12 4.24 7.45
C CYS A 164 -9.58 5.52 8.17
N THR A 165 -10.47 6.30 7.57
CA THR A 165 -11.11 7.45 8.24
C THR A 165 -12.26 7.02 9.17
N ASN A 166 -12.67 5.76 9.10
CA ASN A 166 -13.65 5.14 9.99
C ASN A 166 -12.95 4.30 11.05
N THR A 167 -13.59 4.15 12.19
CA THR A 167 -13.09 3.32 13.29
C THR A 167 -12.83 1.89 12.83
N ASN A 168 -11.66 1.37 13.19
CA ASN A 168 -11.25 0.02 12.89
C ASN A 168 -11.73 -0.97 13.96
N SER A 169 -12.24 -2.13 13.53
CA SER A 169 -12.66 -3.23 14.41
C SER A 169 -11.63 -4.36 14.51
N LEU A 170 -10.42 -4.16 13.99
CA LEU A 170 -9.37 -5.17 14.05
C LEU A 170 -8.91 -5.42 15.50
N PRO A 171 -8.35 -6.61 15.79
CA PRO A 171 -7.65 -6.84 17.06
C PRO A 171 -6.46 -5.88 17.17
N ASN A 172 -6.02 -5.62 18.40
CA ASN A 172 -4.82 -4.80 18.63
C ASN A 172 -3.67 -5.30 17.76
N ALA A 173 -3.08 -4.39 17.00
CA ALA A 173 -1.96 -4.69 16.12
C ALA A 173 -0.63 -4.57 16.89
N ASP A 174 0.28 -5.51 16.64
CA ASP A 174 1.66 -5.43 17.13
C ASP A 174 2.50 -4.49 16.26
N LEU A 175 2.09 -4.29 15.01
CA LEU A 175 2.75 -3.43 14.03
C LEU A 175 1.71 -2.80 13.10
N ILE A 176 1.86 -1.51 12.85
CA ILE A 176 1.10 -0.79 11.82
C ILE A 176 2.07 -0.30 10.75
N LEU A 177 1.83 -0.65 9.50
CA LEU A 177 2.56 -0.12 8.36
C LEU A 177 1.62 0.78 7.54
N CYS A 178 1.80 2.09 7.71
CA CYS A 178 1.04 3.10 6.98
C CYS A 178 2.00 4.01 6.22
N ARG A 179 2.08 3.84 4.89
CA ARG A 179 2.96 4.64 4.03
C ARG A 179 2.15 5.44 3.04
N ASP A 180 2.53 6.72 2.89
CA ASP A 180 1.95 7.66 1.93
C ASP A 180 0.44 7.96 2.09
N LEU A 181 -0.30 7.14 2.84
CA LEU A 181 -1.76 7.25 3.01
C LEU A 181 -2.17 8.59 3.62
N LEU A 182 -1.53 9.00 4.70
CA LEU A 182 -1.90 10.23 5.42
C LEU A 182 -1.76 11.49 4.54
N SER A 183 -0.86 11.48 3.55
CA SER A 183 -0.67 12.60 2.64
C SER A 183 -1.91 12.94 1.79
N PHE A 184 -2.85 12.00 1.66
CA PHE A 184 -4.12 12.19 0.93
C PHE A 184 -5.23 12.79 1.79
N LEU A 185 -5.05 12.79 3.10
CA LEU A 185 -6.08 13.17 4.05
C LEU A 185 -5.90 14.63 4.52
N PRO A 186 -7.00 15.36 4.82
CA PRO A 186 -6.93 16.64 5.51
C PRO A 186 -6.28 16.49 6.89
N ALA A 187 -5.62 17.55 7.38
CA ALA A 187 -4.85 17.49 8.63
C ALA A 187 -5.69 17.10 9.87
N ASP A 188 -6.93 17.56 9.93
CA ASP A 188 -7.88 17.18 11.00
C ASP A 188 -8.25 15.69 10.94
N VAL A 189 -8.39 15.13 9.74
CA VAL A 189 -8.65 13.71 9.54
C VAL A 189 -7.41 12.87 9.85
N GLN A 190 -6.21 13.35 9.47
CA GLN A 190 -4.95 12.66 9.81
C GLN A 190 -4.83 12.42 11.32
N ASN A 191 -5.16 13.43 12.14
CA ASN A 191 -5.11 13.31 13.58
C ASN A 191 -6.06 12.21 14.11
N ASN A 192 -7.27 12.13 13.57
CA ASN A 192 -8.23 11.09 13.96
C ASN A 192 -7.73 9.69 13.59
N VAL A 193 -7.17 9.53 12.38
CA VAL A 193 -6.58 8.26 11.94
C VAL A 193 -5.40 7.85 12.82
N LEU A 194 -4.52 8.80 13.18
CA LEU A 194 -3.39 8.53 14.08
C LEU A 194 -3.81 8.16 15.51
N LEU A 195 -4.98 8.61 15.96
CA LEU A 195 -5.54 8.23 17.26
C LEU A 195 -6.15 6.81 17.25
N ASP A 196 -6.56 6.33 16.07
CA ASP A 196 -7.09 4.97 15.90
C ASP A 196 -5.94 3.93 15.74
N PHE A 197 -4.73 4.39 15.38
CA PHE A 197 -3.50 3.59 15.30
C PHE A 197 -2.96 3.27 16.70
#